data_d4da5d9038c72cd2e4e6fa8ae6c3acf5
#
_entry.id   d4da5d9038c72cd2e4e6fa8ae6c3acf5
#
_cell.length_a   1.000
_cell.length_b   1.000
_cell.length_c   1.000
_cell.angle_alpha   90.00
_cell.angle_beta   90.00
_cell.angle_gamma   90.00
#
_symmetry.space_group_name_H-M   'P 1'
#
loop_
_entity.id
_entity.type
_entity.pdbx_description
1 polymer ?
#
loop_
_entity_poly.entity_id
_entity_poly.type
_entity_poly.pdbx_seq_one_letter_code
_entity_poly.pdbx_strand_id
1 'polypeptide(L)'
;PYPTRPAAALNYFFLKGMDTLHEGGILAYITTSGVMDSPQNRPVREWLVNHANLVSAIRLPDNLFVDAGTEVSSDLIVLQKNTRKSELTEKERNFIETRLISGSININNSYADLDHIVHTSVSMGKNMYGQPAMNFIHEGGIGAISEHLRQLLAQDVENHLDRKLYDDNLSRSNGSTILKTEFEALLNTAETERQEVREKSPTQPYDPMPNLFAAYADEEEAEVQ
;
A
#
# COMPACT_ATOMS: atom_id res chain seq x y z
N PRO A 1 -4.98 -15.03 -16.41
CA PRO A 1 -3.55 -15.25 -16.34
C PRO A 1 -2.87 -14.00 -15.80
N TYR A 2 -2.01 -14.17 -14.79
CA TYR A 2 -1.23 -13.08 -14.23
C TYR A 2 -0.28 -12.51 -15.28
N PRO A 3 0.04 -11.20 -15.22
CA PRO A 3 1.04 -10.62 -16.10
C PRO A 3 2.37 -11.36 -15.95
N THR A 4 2.91 -11.86 -17.05
CA THR A 4 4.06 -12.79 -17.09
C THR A 4 5.44 -12.14 -16.96
N ARG A 5 5.55 -10.85 -16.63
CA ARG A 5 6.83 -10.23 -16.27
C ARG A 5 7.02 -10.30 -14.76
N PRO A 6 8.26 -10.42 -14.26
CA PRO A 6 8.52 -10.32 -12.83
C PRO A 6 8.08 -8.92 -12.37
N ALA A 7 6.79 -8.81 -12.11
CA ALA A 7 6.27 -7.68 -11.38
C ALA A 7 7.04 -7.69 -10.06
N ALA A 8 7.54 -6.55 -9.65
CA ALA A 8 8.16 -6.41 -8.35
C ALA A 8 7.34 -7.18 -7.30
N ALA A 9 8.01 -7.74 -6.29
CA ALA A 9 7.36 -8.57 -5.27
C ALA A 9 6.06 -7.95 -4.71
N LEU A 10 5.98 -6.61 -4.65
CA LEU A 10 4.81 -5.85 -4.23
C LEU A 10 3.58 -6.12 -5.12
N ASN A 11 3.75 -6.18 -6.44
CA ASN A 11 2.66 -6.48 -7.36
C ASN A 11 2.12 -7.90 -7.16
N TYR A 12 3.00 -8.86 -6.87
CA TYR A 12 2.61 -10.22 -6.52
C TYR A 12 1.71 -10.24 -5.28
N PHE A 13 2.06 -9.47 -4.24
CA PHE A 13 1.25 -9.43 -3.01
C PHE A 13 -0.15 -8.85 -3.24
N PHE A 14 -0.29 -7.84 -4.09
CA PHE A 14 -1.60 -7.33 -4.48
C PHE A 14 -2.45 -8.40 -5.18
N LEU A 15 -1.89 -9.07 -6.18
CA LEU A 15 -2.58 -10.11 -6.92
C LEU A 15 -2.95 -11.29 -6.01
N LYS A 16 -2.01 -11.73 -5.18
CA LYS A 16 -2.23 -12.83 -4.25
C LYS A 16 -3.24 -12.47 -3.16
N GLY A 17 -3.18 -11.26 -2.62
CA GLY A 17 -4.16 -10.75 -1.66
C GLY A 17 -5.57 -10.77 -2.24
N MET A 18 -5.73 -10.27 -3.47
CA MET A 18 -7.01 -10.29 -4.17
C MET A 18 -7.55 -11.71 -4.40
N ASP A 19 -6.67 -12.68 -4.71
CA ASP A 19 -7.08 -14.07 -4.90
C ASP A 19 -7.63 -14.71 -3.62
N THR A 20 -7.08 -14.35 -2.47
CA THR A 20 -7.48 -14.94 -1.18
C THR A 20 -8.78 -14.37 -0.63
N LEU A 21 -9.22 -13.21 -1.12
CA LEU A 21 -10.46 -12.59 -0.68
C LEU A 21 -11.70 -13.23 -1.32
N HIS A 22 -12.80 -13.27 -0.57
CA HIS A 22 -14.14 -13.49 -1.11
C HIS A 22 -14.68 -12.19 -1.76
N GLU A 23 -15.74 -12.31 -2.58
CA GLU A 23 -16.48 -11.16 -3.11
C GLU A 23 -16.89 -10.21 -1.99
N GLY A 24 -16.65 -8.91 -2.16
CA GLY A 24 -16.93 -7.89 -1.15
C GLY A 24 -15.85 -7.73 -0.08
N GLY A 25 -14.85 -8.62 -0.03
CA GLY A 25 -13.71 -8.52 0.88
C GLY A 25 -12.82 -7.32 0.59
N ILE A 26 -12.19 -6.79 1.63
CA ILE A 26 -11.35 -5.60 1.56
C ILE A 26 -9.88 -5.97 1.60
N LEU A 27 -9.09 -5.41 0.69
CA LEU A 27 -7.63 -5.38 0.71
C LEU A 27 -7.16 -3.96 1.03
N ALA A 28 -6.34 -3.81 2.06
CA ALA A 28 -5.73 -2.53 2.40
C ALA A 28 -4.21 -2.72 2.59
N TYR A 29 -3.42 -2.07 1.75
CA TYR A 29 -1.96 -2.15 1.79
C TYR A 29 -1.34 -0.76 1.79
N ILE A 30 -0.27 -0.62 2.59
CA ILE A 30 0.69 0.47 2.45
C ILE A 30 1.86 -0.06 1.62
N THR A 31 2.21 0.65 0.57
CA THR A 31 3.24 0.26 -0.39
C THR A 31 4.08 1.46 -0.81
N THR A 32 5.21 1.23 -1.47
CA THR A 32 6.01 2.31 -2.04
C THR A 32 5.29 2.99 -3.20
N SER A 33 5.58 4.26 -3.44
CA SER A 33 5.00 5.06 -4.53
C SER A 33 5.20 4.46 -5.93
N GLY A 34 6.20 3.61 -6.10
CA GLY A 34 6.48 2.95 -7.37
C GLY A 34 5.32 2.08 -7.89
N VAL A 35 4.46 1.54 -7.02
CA VAL A 35 3.25 0.80 -7.46
C VAL A 35 2.30 1.71 -8.22
N MET A 36 2.14 2.95 -7.77
CA MET A 36 1.25 3.94 -8.37
C MET A 36 1.94 4.69 -9.52
N ASP A 37 3.16 5.18 -9.31
CA ASP A 37 3.81 6.14 -10.22
C ASP A 37 4.55 5.49 -11.38
N SER A 38 4.94 4.20 -11.28
CA SER A 38 5.65 3.55 -12.38
C SER A 38 4.70 3.24 -13.55
N PRO A 39 5.00 3.72 -14.77
CA PRO A 39 4.26 3.33 -15.98
C PRO A 39 4.31 1.82 -16.25
N GLN A 40 5.37 1.14 -15.81
CA GLN A 40 5.54 -0.31 -15.98
C GLN A 40 4.51 -1.12 -15.17
N ASN A 41 3.98 -0.55 -14.09
CA ASN A 41 2.96 -1.18 -13.25
C ASN A 41 1.52 -0.94 -13.75
N ARG A 42 1.34 -0.22 -14.85
CA ARG A 42 0.03 0.01 -15.48
C ARG A 42 -0.80 -1.28 -15.65
N PRO A 43 -0.24 -2.39 -16.19
CA PRO A 43 -1.01 -3.63 -16.37
C PRO A 43 -1.52 -4.23 -15.06
N VAL A 44 -0.77 -4.07 -13.96
CA VAL A 44 -1.19 -4.56 -12.64
C VAL A 44 -2.31 -3.68 -12.10
N ARG A 45 -2.18 -2.36 -12.17
CA ARG A 45 -3.24 -1.43 -11.75
C ARG A 45 -4.54 -1.67 -12.53
N GLU A 46 -4.45 -1.86 -13.85
CA GLU A 46 -5.58 -2.18 -14.71
C GLU A 46 -6.24 -3.51 -14.31
N TRP A 47 -5.43 -4.54 -14.06
CA TRP A 47 -5.96 -5.83 -13.59
C TRP A 47 -6.70 -5.67 -12.25
N LEU A 48 -6.12 -4.94 -11.29
CA LEU A 48 -6.71 -4.73 -9.97
C LEU A 48 -8.09 -4.09 -10.06
N VAL A 49 -8.25 -3.00 -10.80
CA VAL A 49 -9.55 -2.31 -10.89
C VAL A 49 -10.55 -2.99 -11.82
N ASN A 50 -10.13 -3.95 -12.63
CA ASN A 50 -11.03 -4.84 -13.36
C ASN A 50 -11.59 -5.97 -12.48
N HIS A 51 -10.99 -6.23 -11.29
CA HIS A 51 -11.41 -7.28 -10.36
C HIS A 51 -11.83 -6.73 -8.99
N ALA A 52 -11.73 -5.41 -8.79
CA ALA A 52 -12.06 -4.75 -7.54
C ALA A 52 -12.60 -3.33 -7.77
N ASN A 53 -13.39 -2.82 -6.85
CA ASN A 53 -13.68 -1.39 -6.73
C ASN A 53 -12.49 -0.72 -6.04
N LEU A 54 -12.02 0.41 -6.57
CA LEU A 54 -11.06 1.26 -5.90
C LEU A 54 -11.78 2.09 -4.83
N VAL A 55 -11.64 1.67 -3.57
CA VAL A 55 -12.21 2.42 -2.45
C VAL A 55 -11.38 3.66 -2.18
N SER A 56 -10.06 3.51 -2.01
CA SER A 56 -9.16 4.62 -1.70
C SER A 56 -7.76 4.41 -2.28
N ALA A 57 -7.11 5.51 -2.67
CA ALA A 57 -5.68 5.59 -2.95
C ALA A 57 -5.17 6.91 -2.41
N ILE A 58 -4.43 6.89 -1.31
CA ILE A 58 -3.95 8.08 -0.61
C ILE A 58 -2.44 8.02 -0.50
N ARG A 59 -1.74 9.05 -0.98
CA ARG A 59 -0.31 9.22 -0.76
C ARG A 59 -0.04 9.72 0.64
N LEU A 60 0.90 9.06 1.32
CA LEU A 60 1.37 9.42 2.64
C LEU A 60 2.58 10.35 2.52
N PRO A 61 2.81 11.24 3.51
CA PRO A 61 3.94 12.15 3.46
C PRO A 61 5.27 11.39 3.60
N ASP A 62 6.30 11.87 2.92
CA ASP A 62 7.62 11.23 2.87
C ASP A 62 8.28 11.15 4.25
N ASN A 63 7.95 12.11 5.13
CA ASN A 63 8.45 12.15 6.50
C ASN A 63 7.66 11.28 7.51
N LEU A 64 6.71 10.47 7.07
CA LEU A 64 5.92 9.61 7.96
C LEU A 64 6.80 8.60 8.73
N PHE A 65 7.83 8.07 8.08
CA PHE A 65 8.69 7.01 8.62
C PHE A 65 10.08 7.51 9.07
N VAL A 66 10.27 8.81 9.25
CA VAL A 66 11.55 9.39 9.67
C VAL A 66 12.03 8.81 11.00
N ASP A 67 11.14 8.62 11.97
CA ASP A 67 11.46 8.00 13.26
C ASP A 67 11.88 6.52 13.13
N ALA A 68 11.50 5.87 12.03
CA ALA A 68 11.94 4.52 11.66
C ALA A 68 13.23 4.52 10.81
N GLY A 69 13.84 5.68 10.60
CA GLY A 69 15.11 5.84 9.88
C GLY A 69 14.99 5.84 8.36
N THR A 70 13.80 6.08 7.80
CA THR A 70 13.61 6.13 6.35
C THR A 70 12.69 7.28 5.94
N GLU A 71 12.99 7.89 4.79
CA GLU A 71 12.15 8.87 4.09
C GLU A 71 11.72 8.27 2.76
N VAL A 72 10.53 7.69 2.72
CA VAL A 72 10.03 7.00 1.53
C VAL A 72 8.61 7.41 1.21
N SER A 73 8.40 7.83 -0.03
CA SER A 73 7.05 8.05 -0.55
C SER A 73 6.29 6.74 -0.58
N SER A 74 5.17 6.70 0.11
CA SER A 74 4.31 5.52 0.21
C SER A 74 2.85 5.86 -0.04
N ASP A 75 2.09 4.84 -0.45
CA ASP A 75 0.68 4.96 -0.77
C ASP A 75 -0.13 3.95 0.04
N LEU A 76 -1.23 4.41 0.64
CA LEU A 76 -2.29 3.54 1.15
C LEU A 76 -3.27 3.25 0.01
N ILE A 77 -3.43 1.98 -0.34
CA ILE A 77 -4.36 1.53 -1.39
C ILE A 77 -5.39 0.62 -0.74
N VAL A 78 -6.67 0.94 -0.93
CA VAL A 78 -7.81 0.16 -0.42
C VAL A 78 -8.68 -0.28 -1.59
N LEU A 79 -8.84 -1.59 -1.72
CA LEU A 79 -9.60 -2.24 -2.78
C LEU A 79 -10.69 -3.12 -2.17
N GLN A 80 -11.86 -3.15 -2.80
CA GLN A 80 -12.94 -4.08 -2.47
C GLN A 80 -13.12 -5.06 -3.62
N LYS A 81 -12.96 -6.36 -3.36
CA LYS A 81 -13.11 -7.38 -4.40
C LYS A 81 -14.50 -7.34 -5.03
N ASN A 82 -14.54 -7.17 -6.35
CA ASN A 82 -15.74 -7.17 -7.16
C ASN A 82 -15.42 -7.69 -8.57
N THR A 83 -15.56 -9.01 -8.75
CA THR A 83 -15.28 -9.66 -10.04
C THR A 83 -16.43 -9.57 -11.04
N ARG A 84 -17.58 -8.98 -10.63
CA ARG A 84 -18.78 -8.83 -11.46
C ARG A 84 -18.95 -7.44 -12.01
N LYS A 85 -17.99 -6.57 -11.77
CA LYS A 85 -17.97 -5.22 -12.26
C LYS A 85 -17.93 -5.18 -13.79
N SER A 86 -18.74 -4.32 -14.39
CA SER A 86 -18.87 -4.18 -15.84
C SER A 86 -18.17 -2.94 -16.40
N GLU A 87 -18.00 -1.90 -15.58
CA GLU A 87 -17.46 -0.62 -16.03
C GLU A 87 -16.49 -0.04 -15.00
N LEU A 88 -15.50 0.70 -15.50
CA LEU A 88 -14.57 1.46 -14.67
C LEU A 88 -15.11 2.86 -14.40
N THR A 89 -15.02 3.30 -13.15
CA THR A 89 -15.26 4.69 -12.77
C THR A 89 -14.15 5.61 -13.27
N GLU A 90 -14.36 6.91 -13.24
CA GLU A 90 -13.31 7.90 -13.56
C GLU A 90 -12.13 7.80 -12.60
N LYS A 91 -12.39 7.64 -11.29
CA LYS A 91 -11.36 7.40 -10.25
C LYS A 91 -10.48 6.20 -10.60
N GLU A 92 -11.07 5.11 -11.08
CA GLU A 92 -10.33 3.90 -11.45
C GLU A 92 -9.54 4.05 -12.75
N ARG A 93 -10.06 4.81 -13.72
CA ARG A 93 -9.29 5.18 -14.91
C ARG A 93 -8.06 6.02 -14.54
N ASN A 94 -8.22 6.98 -13.62
CA ASN A 94 -7.10 7.77 -13.11
C ASN A 94 -6.08 6.92 -12.34
N PHE A 95 -6.53 5.91 -11.57
CA PHE A 95 -5.65 4.96 -10.88
C PHE A 95 -4.79 4.13 -11.85
N ILE A 96 -5.29 3.79 -13.03
CA ILE A 96 -4.53 3.03 -14.04
C ILE A 96 -3.39 3.87 -14.61
N GLU A 97 -3.65 5.14 -14.91
CA GLU A 97 -2.79 5.98 -15.74
C GLU A 97 -1.83 6.83 -14.91
N THR A 98 -0.68 7.12 -15.52
CA THR A 98 0.32 8.03 -14.98
C THR A 98 0.58 9.15 -15.97
N ARG A 99 1.04 10.28 -15.47
CA ARG A 99 1.49 11.41 -16.30
C ARG A 99 2.92 11.79 -15.95
N LEU A 100 3.62 12.33 -16.94
CA LEU A 100 4.95 12.88 -16.75
C LEU A 100 4.84 14.34 -16.27
N ILE A 101 5.49 14.62 -15.13
CA ILE A 101 5.67 15.99 -14.64
C ILE A 101 7.14 16.35 -14.81
N SER A 102 7.43 17.56 -15.25
CA SER A 102 8.79 18.11 -15.27
C SER A 102 9.85 17.12 -15.79
N GLY A 103 9.69 16.66 -17.04
CA GLY A 103 10.73 16.00 -17.84
C GLY A 103 11.03 14.53 -17.48
N SER A 104 11.03 14.12 -16.22
CA SER A 104 11.42 12.77 -15.82
C SER A 104 10.62 12.17 -14.66
N ILE A 105 9.74 12.94 -14.01
CA ILE A 105 8.98 12.49 -12.86
C ILE A 105 7.61 12.00 -13.32
N ASN A 106 7.33 10.71 -13.10
CA ASN A 106 5.99 10.18 -13.29
C ASN A 106 5.20 10.28 -11.99
N ILE A 107 3.93 10.65 -12.09
CA ILE A 107 2.97 10.59 -10.99
C ILE A 107 1.67 9.95 -11.47
N ASN A 108 1.02 9.22 -10.59
CA ASN A 108 -0.28 8.65 -10.89
C ASN A 108 -1.36 9.74 -11.03
N ASN A 109 -2.30 9.56 -11.96
CA ASN A 109 -3.36 10.53 -12.19
C ASN A 109 -4.32 10.69 -11.00
N SER A 110 -4.39 9.71 -10.10
CA SER A 110 -5.13 9.82 -8.82
C SER A 110 -4.65 10.98 -7.94
N TYR A 111 -3.42 11.46 -8.16
CA TYR A 111 -2.81 12.54 -7.40
C TYR A 111 -2.73 13.87 -8.18
N ALA A 112 -3.53 13.99 -9.26
CA ALA A 112 -3.51 15.13 -10.17
C ALA A 112 -3.73 16.46 -9.45
N ASP A 113 -4.70 16.51 -8.55
CA ASP A 113 -5.17 17.71 -7.87
C ASP A 113 -4.61 17.83 -6.44
N LEU A 114 -3.72 16.92 -6.04
CA LEU A 114 -3.10 16.80 -4.71
C LEU A 114 -4.09 16.51 -3.56
N ASP A 115 -5.38 16.40 -3.83
CA ASP A 115 -6.43 16.25 -2.81
C ASP A 115 -6.35 14.91 -2.06
N HIS A 116 -5.79 13.88 -2.70
CA HIS A 116 -5.58 12.55 -2.11
C HIS A 116 -4.14 12.35 -1.63
N ILE A 117 -3.48 13.43 -1.21
CA ILE A 117 -2.13 13.42 -0.65
C ILE A 117 -2.15 14.04 0.75
N VAL A 118 -1.67 13.31 1.73
CA VAL A 118 -1.51 13.81 3.11
C VAL A 118 -0.25 14.69 3.16
N HIS A 119 -0.40 16.00 3.08
CA HIS A 119 0.72 16.93 3.06
C HIS A 119 0.34 18.32 3.58
N THR A 120 1.33 19.10 3.95
CA THR A 120 1.23 20.54 4.21
C THR A 120 2.10 21.36 3.25
N SER A 121 3.15 20.74 2.71
CA SER A 121 4.05 21.37 1.74
C SER A 121 4.48 20.38 0.65
N VAL A 122 4.78 20.91 -0.53
CA VAL A 122 5.22 20.18 -1.71
C VAL A 122 6.49 20.82 -2.24
N SER A 123 7.48 20.01 -2.60
CA SER A 123 8.72 20.48 -3.20
C SER A 123 9.22 19.54 -4.29
N MET A 124 10.00 20.09 -5.22
CA MET A 124 10.74 19.30 -6.19
C MET A 124 12.12 18.98 -5.60
N GLY A 125 12.49 17.73 -5.57
CA GLY A 125 13.73 17.27 -4.97
C GLY A 125 14.23 15.97 -5.56
N LYS A 126 14.82 15.15 -4.71
CA LYS A 126 15.27 13.80 -5.04
C LYS A 126 14.67 12.81 -4.05
N ASN A 127 14.38 11.60 -4.52
CA ASN A 127 14.04 10.49 -3.65
C ASN A 127 15.30 9.93 -2.95
N MET A 128 15.12 8.94 -2.08
CA MET A 128 16.21 8.28 -1.36
C MET A 128 17.27 7.63 -2.28
N TYR A 129 16.95 7.38 -3.56
CA TYR A 129 17.86 6.84 -4.57
C TYR A 129 18.54 7.92 -5.41
N GLY A 130 18.38 9.20 -5.07
CA GLY A 130 18.95 10.32 -5.80
C GLY A 130 18.25 10.71 -7.09
N GLN A 131 17.13 10.06 -7.44
CA GLN A 131 16.36 10.36 -8.64
C GLN A 131 15.43 11.55 -8.42
N PRO A 132 15.17 12.38 -9.45
CA PRO A 132 14.21 13.47 -9.35
C PRO A 132 12.85 12.96 -8.84
N ALA A 133 12.28 13.66 -7.86
CA ALA A 133 11.00 13.30 -7.26
C ALA A 133 10.25 14.55 -6.80
N MET A 134 8.92 14.41 -6.70
CA MET A 134 8.07 15.35 -6.00
C MET A 134 7.94 14.87 -4.56
N ASN A 135 8.33 15.71 -3.61
CA ASN A 135 8.36 15.38 -2.19
C ASN A 135 7.18 16.04 -1.48
N PHE A 136 6.50 15.27 -0.64
CA PHE A 136 5.33 15.68 0.13
C PHE A 136 5.66 15.60 1.62
N ILE A 137 5.61 16.73 2.32
CA ILE A 137 5.93 16.80 3.74
C ILE A 137 4.70 17.24 4.52
N HIS A 138 4.52 16.69 5.72
CA HIS A 138 3.49 17.13 6.65
C HIS A 138 4.14 17.60 7.96
N GLU A 139 4.04 18.89 8.28
CA GLU A 139 4.74 19.52 9.41
C GLU A 139 4.02 19.31 10.76
N GLY A 140 2.77 18.85 10.74
CA GLY A 140 1.95 18.73 11.95
C GLY A 140 2.26 17.50 12.83
N GLY A 141 3.27 16.69 12.49
CA GLY A 141 3.63 15.47 13.20
C GLY A 141 2.58 14.37 13.04
N ILE A 142 2.82 13.23 13.71
CA ILE A 142 2.04 11.98 13.53
C ILE A 142 0.54 12.14 13.83
N GLY A 143 0.18 12.96 14.82
CA GLY A 143 -1.22 13.19 15.18
C GLY A 143 -2.00 13.90 14.08
N ALA A 144 -1.43 14.94 13.48
CA ALA A 144 -2.08 15.67 12.39
C ALA A 144 -2.08 14.87 11.08
N ILE A 145 -1.01 14.11 10.79
CA ILE A 145 -0.97 13.14 9.67
C ILE A 145 -2.11 12.13 9.81
N SER A 146 -2.27 11.54 11.00
CA SER A 146 -3.32 10.56 11.28
C SER A 146 -4.71 11.13 11.10
N GLU A 147 -4.95 12.35 11.58
CA GLU A 147 -6.26 13.01 11.43
C GLU A 147 -6.57 13.35 9.96
N HIS A 148 -5.60 13.87 9.22
CA HIS A 148 -5.75 14.15 7.79
C HIS A 148 -6.05 12.86 7.00
N LEU A 149 -5.26 11.81 7.23
CA LEU A 149 -5.47 10.50 6.62
C LEU A 149 -6.87 9.93 6.95
N ARG A 150 -7.29 10.04 8.23
CA ARG A 150 -8.59 9.58 8.67
C ARG A 150 -9.74 10.28 7.94
N GLN A 151 -9.63 11.59 7.73
CA GLN A 151 -10.66 12.37 7.02
C GLN A 151 -10.77 11.95 5.55
N LEU A 152 -9.65 11.84 4.84
CA LEU A 152 -9.63 11.40 3.44
C LEU A 152 -10.18 9.97 3.31
N LEU A 153 -9.72 9.05 4.15
CA LEU A 153 -10.16 7.66 4.10
C LEU A 153 -11.64 7.51 4.44
N ALA A 154 -12.15 8.25 5.43
CA ALA A 154 -13.56 8.21 5.80
C ALA A 154 -14.46 8.68 4.64
N GLN A 155 -14.07 9.78 3.98
CA GLN A 155 -14.79 10.29 2.82
C GLN A 155 -14.76 9.29 1.65
N ASP A 156 -13.61 8.70 1.37
CA ASP A 156 -13.47 7.69 0.32
C ASP A 156 -14.30 6.44 0.60
N VAL A 157 -14.30 5.94 1.83
CA VAL A 157 -15.11 4.78 2.24
C VAL A 157 -16.61 5.09 2.11
N GLU A 158 -17.05 6.27 2.49
CA GLU A 158 -18.45 6.67 2.35
C GLU A 158 -18.89 6.72 0.88
N ASN A 159 -18.02 7.23 0.00
CA ASN A 159 -18.37 7.49 -1.40
C ASN A 159 -18.12 6.27 -2.32
N HIS A 160 -17.20 5.36 -1.98
CA HIS A 160 -16.71 4.36 -2.92
C HIS A 160 -16.81 2.91 -2.43
N LEU A 161 -17.10 2.67 -1.14
CA LEU A 161 -17.34 1.33 -0.65
C LEU A 161 -18.76 0.87 -1.04
N ASP A 162 -18.87 -0.24 -1.76
CA ASP A 162 -20.17 -0.91 -1.93
C ASP A 162 -20.54 -1.62 -0.64
N ARG A 163 -21.37 -0.95 0.17
CA ARG A 163 -21.82 -1.42 1.49
C ARG A 163 -22.61 -2.72 1.37
N LYS A 164 -23.43 -2.87 0.33
CA LYS A 164 -24.21 -4.09 0.12
C LYS A 164 -23.30 -5.28 -0.13
N LEU A 165 -22.32 -5.12 -1.01
CA LEU A 165 -21.35 -6.15 -1.32
C LEU A 165 -20.49 -6.52 -0.08
N TYR A 166 -20.17 -5.53 0.77
CA TYR A 166 -19.46 -5.72 2.03
C TYR A 166 -20.30 -6.51 3.04
N ASP A 167 -21.57 -6.14 3.23
CA ASP A 167 -22.49 -6.80 4.17
C ASP A 167 -22.79 -8.25 3.74
N ASP A 168 -22.94 -8.48 2.44
CA ASP A 168 -23.09 -9.83 1.88
C ASP A 168 -21.84 -10.69 2.17
N ASN A 169 -20.65 -10.11 2.13
CA ASN A 169 -19.40 -10.78 2.52
C ASN A 169 -19.37 -11.11 4.01
N LEU A 170 -19.69 -10.15 4.87
CA LEU A 170 -19.76 -10.37 6.33
C LEU A 170 -20.74 -11.46 6.70
N SER A 171 -21.90 -11.50 6.06
CA SER A 171 -22.93 -12.52 6.31
C SER A 171 -22.45 -13.92 5.99
N ARG A 172 -21.60 -14.07 4.97
CA ARG A 172 -20.94 -15.34 4.61
C ARG A 172 -19.84 -15.72 5.58
N SER A 173 -19.07 -14.71 6.06
CA SER A 173 -17.96 -14.89 7.02
C SER A 173 -18.46 -15.26 8.41
N ASN A 174 -19.62 -14.78 8.84
CA ASN A 174 -20.21 -15.09 10.15
C ASN A 174 -20.60 -16.57 10.30
N GLY A 175 -20.68 -17.34 9.20
CA GLY A 175 -20.73 -18.80 9.24
C GLY A 175 -19.42 -19.47 9.68
N SER A 176 -18.32 -18.72 9.78
CA SER A 176 -16.98 -19.20 10.14
C SER A 176 -16.51 -18.68 11.51
N THR A 177 -17.38 -18.67 12.51
CA THR A 177 -17.04 -18.30 13.90
C THR A 177 -15.89 -19.14 14.47
N ILE A 178 -15.71 -20.36 13.96
CA ILE A 178 -14.65 -21.31 14.38
C ILE A 178 -13.25 -20.74 14.06
N LEU A 179 -13.04 -20.18 12.87
CA LEU A 179 -11.73 -19.64 12.45
C LEU A 179 -11.31 -18.41 13.25
N LYS A 180 -12.25 -17.59 13.72
CA LYS A 180 -11.94 -16.41 14.51
C LYS A 180 -11.46 -16.78 15.91
N THR A 181 -12.10 -17.76 16.53
CA THR A 181 -11.72 -18.26 17.87
C THR A 181 -10.37 -18.99 17.83
N GLU A 182 -10.10 -19.76 16.77
CA GLU A 182 -8.82 -20.44 16.57
C GLU A 182 -7.69 -19.44 16.30
N PHE A 183 -7.95 -18.39 15.53
CA PHE A 183 -6.96 -17.34 15.25
C PHE A 183 -6.65 -16.48 16.49
N GLU A 184 -7.65 -16.13 17.28
CA GLU A 184 -7.48 -15.44 18.56
C GLU A 184 -6.70 -16.30 19.56
N ALA A 185 -6.93 -17.61 19.59
CA ALA A 185 -6.17 -18.57 20.41
C ALA A 185 -4.69 -18.64 19.97
N LEU A 186 -4.43 -18.68 18.65
CA LEU A 186 -3.08 -18.67 18.11
C LEU A 186 -2.32 -17.37 18.40
N LEU A 187 -2.98 -16.22 18.30
CA LEU A 187 -2.39 -14.92 18.66
C LEU A 187 -2.01 -14.86 20.14
N ASN A 188 -2.91 -15.30 21.03
CA ASN A 188 -2.66 -15.33 22.47
C ASN A 188 -1.51 -16.29 22.81
N THR A 189 -1.39 -17.42 22.14
CA THR A 189 -0.28 -18.36 22.31
C THR A 189 1.04 -17.74 21.87
N ALA A 190 1.07 -17.08 20.71
CA ALA A 190 2.26 -16.41 20.18
C ALA A 190 2.71 -15.21 21.05
N GLU A 191 1.78 -14.48 21.65
CA GLU A 191 2.09 -13.41 22.61
C GLU A 191 2.68 -13.95 23.91
N THR A 192 2.15 -15.06 24.40
CA THR A 192 2.67 -15.74 25.60
C THR A 192 4.09 -16.26 25.37
N GLU A 193 4.33 -16.93 24.23
CA GLU A 193 5.67 -17.39 23.85
C GLU A 193 6.67 -16.24 23.68
N ARG A 194 6.25 -15.11 23.10
CA ARG A 194 7.10 -13.90 23.00
C ARG A 194 7.45 -13.30 24.36
N GLN A 195 6.53 -13.31 25.31
CA GLN A 195 6.79 -12.85 26.67
C GLN A 195 7.76 -13.77 27.39
N GLU A 196 7.58 -15.09 27.29
CA GLU A 196 8.51 -16.06 27.88
C GLU A 196 9.92 -16.01 27.29
N VAL A 197 10.06 -15.77 25.99
CA VAL A 197 11.36 -15.59 25.34
C VAL A 197 12.02 -14.27 25.78
N ARG A 198 11.23 -13.21 25.98
CA ARG A 198 11.72 -11.90 26.45
C ARG A 198 12.22 -11.95 27.90
N GLU A 199 11.58 -12.75 28.75
CA GLU A 199 11.99 -12.94 30.16
C GLU A 199 13.21 -13.84 30.31
N LYS A 200 13.46 -14.74 29.35
CA LYS A 200 14.59 -15.71 29.38
C LYS A 200 15.84 -15.24 28.64
N SER A 201 15.78 -14.15 27.88
CA SER A 201 16.93 -13.62 27.14
C SER A 201 17.61 -12.51 27.92
N PRO A 202 18.89 -12.65 28.31
CA PRO A 202 19.65 -11.52 28.82
C PRO A 202 19.80 -10.50 27.68
N THR A 203 19.66 -9.22 28.02
CA THR A 203 19.83 -8.08 27.11
C THR A 203 21.20 -8.11 26.44
N GLN A 204 21.28 -8.72 25.26
CA GLN A 204 22.40 -8.46 24.37
C GLN A 204 22.16 -7.16 23.59
N PRO A 205 23.19 -6.33 23.40
CA PRO A 205 23.03 -5.13 22.58
C PRO A 205 22.57 -5.55 21.16
N TYR A 206 21.59 -4.84 20.65
CA TYR A 206 21.09 -5.00 19.29
C TYR A 206 22.22 -4.81 18.29
N ASP A 207 22.59 -5.89 17.60
CA ASP A 207 23.46 -5.83 16.43
C ASP A 207 22.55 -5.57 15.22
N PRO A 208 22.69 -4.43 14.51
CA PRO A 208 21.80 -4.15 13.38
C PRO A 208 21.99 -5.25 12.32
N MET A 209 20.89 -5.90 11.95
CA MET A 209 20.88 -6.90 10.89
C MET A 209 21.56 -6.34 9.63
N PRO A 210 22.43 -7.12 8.97
CA PRO A 210 22.98 -6.71 7.69
C PRO A 210 21.83 -6.40 6.72
N ASN A 211 21.93 -5.26 6.04
CA ASN A 211 20.93 -4.75 5.13
C ASN A 211 20.54 -5.83 4.09
N LEU A 212 19.35 -6.40 4.24
CA LEU A 212 18.85 -7.47 3.38
C LEU A 212 18.74 -7.04 1.90
N PHE A 213 18.78 -5.72 1.66
CA PHE A 213 18.70 -5.11 0.33
C PHE A 213 20.07 -4.84 -0.30
N ALA A 214 21.16 -4.95 0.45
CA ALA A 214 22.51 -4.78 -0.11
C ALA A 214 22.86 -5.90 -1.11
N ALA A 215 22.30 -7.09 -0.95
CA ALA A 215 22.53 -8.21 -1.87
C ALA A 215 21.87 -8.05 -3.25
N TYR A 216 20.92 -7.11 -3.40
CA TYR A 216 20.25 -6.83 -4.67
C TYR A 216 20.82 -5.62 -5.42
N ALA A 217 21.67 -4.82 -4.79
CA ALA A 217 22.31 -3.67 -5.42
C ALA A 217 23.47 -4.09 -6.36
N ASP A 218 24.11 -5.21 -6.08
CA ASP A 218 25.27 -5.69 -6.84
C ASP A 218 24.89 -6.42 -8.14
N GLU A 219 23.61 -6.82 -8.32
CA GLU A 219 23.19 -7.51 -9.57
C GLU A 219 22.83 -6.52 -10.70
N GLU A 220 22.54 -5.25 -10.42
CA GLU A 220 22.23 -4.25 -11.47
C GLU A 220 23.49 -3.67 -12.15
N GLU A 221 24.67 -3.73 -11.52
CA GLU A 221 25.93 -3.25 -12.13
C GLU A 221 26.59 -4.29 -13.08
N ALA A 222 26.16 -5.55 -13.05
CA ALA A 222 26.77 -6.62 -13.86
C ALA A 222 26.15 -6.76 -15.28
N GLU A 223 25.02 -6.09 -15.59
CA GLU A 223 24.39 -6.16 -16.92
C GLU A 223 24.70 -4.97 -17.85
N VAL A 224 25.63 -4.09 -17.48
CA VAL A 224 26.02 -2.91 -18.30
C VAL A 224 27.53 -2.95 -18.64
N GLN A 225 28.06 -4.12 -19.00
CA GLN A 225 29.35 -4.22 -19.72
C GLN A 225 29.22 -5.06 -20.97
#